data_725b4fda4bc012b659ae873dce2b8188
#
_entry.id   725b4fda4bc012b659ae873dce2b8188
#
_cell.length_a   1.000
_cell.length_b   1.000
_cell.length_c   1.000
_cell.angle_alpha   90.00
_cell.angle_beta   90.00
_cell.angle_gamma   90.00
#
_symmetry.space_group_name_H-M   'P 1'
#
loop_
_entity.id
_entity.type
_entity.pdbx_description
1 polymer ?
#
loop_
_entity_poly.entity_id
_entity_poly.type
_entity_poly.pdbx_seq_one_letter_code
_entity_poly.pdbx_strand_id
1 'polypeptide(L)'
;MSRIIIHLPMMEVFETEFGKIGLVICFDRHYPESIRTEALMGADLILIPTVNTKAEPSEMFEWELRVQAFHNSVFIAMCNRVGMEGEMDFSGESIIVDANGNTVLKADDREQILYADIDLAQSCEIRGRRPYTNLRRKELYV
;
A
#
# COMPACT_ATOMS: atom_id res chain seq x y z
N MET A 1 -22.47 0.56 26.17
CA MET A 1 -21.61 1.11 25.11
C MET A 1 -21.45 0.03 24.04
N SER A 2 -22.22 0.13 22.94
CA SER A 2 -22.22 -0.89 21.88
C SER A 2 -20.99 -0.70 20.99
N ARG A 3 -20.08 -1.68 20.95
CA ARG A 3 -19.01 -1.72 19.99
C ARG A 3 -19.59 -2.16 18.64
N ILE A 4 -19.58 -1.28 17.66
CA ILE A 4 -19.80 -1.69 16.27
C ILE A 4 -18.47 -2.25 15.80
N ILE A 5 -18.38 -3.57 15.72
CA ILE A 5 -17.28 -4.25 15.05
C ILE A 5 -17.74 -4.41 13.60
N ILE A 6 -17.18 -3.61 12.71
CA ILE A 6 -17.32 -3.84 11.28
C ILE A 6 -16.28 -4.94 10.96
N HIS A 7 -16.74 -6.16 10.85
CA HIS A 7 -15.98 -7.20 10.18
C HIS A 7 -16.04 -6.89 8.68
N LEU A 8 -14.96 -6.39 8.10
CA LEU A 8 -14.71 -6.58 6.68
C LEU A 8 -14.22 -8.02 6.53
N PRO A 9 -15.03 -8.93 6.05
CA PRO A 9 -14.71 -10.37 6.14
C PRO A 9 -13.67 -10.82 5.13
N MET A 10 -13.22 -9.95 4.21
CA MET A 10 -12.29 -10.32 3.15
C MET A 10 -11.55 -9.08 2.62
N MET A 11 -10.36 -9.31 2.07
CA MET A 11 -9.69 -8.35 1.20
C MET A 11 -10.56 -8.09 -0.03
N GLU A 12 -10.73 -6.84 -0.41
CA GLU A 12 -11.58 -6.44 -1.53
C GLU A 12 -10.80 -5.57 -2.51
N VAL A 13 -11.02 -5.82 -3.80
CA VAL A 13 -10.48 -5.01 -4.89
C VAL A 13 -11.65 -4.41 -5.67
N PHE A 14 -11.65 -3.10 -5.79
CA PHE A 14 -12.70 -2.32 -6.44
C PHE A 14 -12.33 -2.03 -7.89
N GLU A 15 -13.23 -2.34 -8.82
CA GLU A 15 -13.07 -1.97 -10.21
C GLU A 15 -13.46 -0.51 -10.43
N THR A 16 -12.58 0.25 -11.07
CA THR A 16 -12.83 1.64 -11.46
C THR A 16 -12.55 1.84 -12.94
N GLU A 17 -12.95 2.97 -13.49
CA GLU A 17 -12.61 3.34 -14.88
C GLU A 17 -11.10 3.51 -15.12
N PHE A 18 -10.30 3.71 -14.07
CA PHE A 18 -8.85 3.92 -14.14
C PHE A 18 -8.02 2.67 -13.89
N GLY A 19 -8.62 1.61 -13.35
CA GLY A 19 -7.95 0.38 -12.94
C GLY A 19 -8.55 -0.23 -11.68
N LYS A 20 -7.92 -1.27 -11.15
CA LYS A 20 -8.38 -1.99 -9.97
C LYS A 20 -7.65 -1.48 -8.73
N ILE A 21 -8.41 -1.09 -7.71
CA ILE A 21 -7.91 -0.49 -6.49
C ILE A 21 -8.16 -1.40 -5.30
N GLY A 22 -7.10 -1.75 -4.57
CA GLY A 22 -7.15 -2.44 -3.30
C GLY A 22 -7.04 -1.49 -2.12
N LEU A 23 -7.43 -1.94 -0.93
CA LEU A 23 -7.38 -1.16 0.31
C LEU A 23 -6.83 -1.99 1.46
N VAL A 24 -5.63 -1.66 1.93
CA VAL A 24 -4.98 -2.28 3.10
C VAL A 24 -4.89 -1.26 4.23
N ILE A 25 -5.47 -1.55 5.38
CA ILE A 25 -5.59 -0.56 6.46
C ILE A 25 -4.43 -0.69 7.45
N CYS A 26 -3.65 0.39 7.55
CA CYS A 26 -2.68 0.64 8.62
C CYS A 26 -1.74 -0.55 8.87
N PHE A 27 -1.85 -1.20 10.02
CA PHE A 27 -1.00 -2.29 10.49
C PHE A 27 -1.03 -3.53 9.57
N ASP A 28 -2.12 -3.77 8.86
CA ASP A 28 -2.27 -4.94 7.97
C ASP A 28 -1.24 -4.96 6.83
N ARG A 29 -0.65 -3.80 6.48
CA ARG A 29 0.41 -3.73 5.48
C ARG A 29 1.69 -4.48 5.86
N HIS A 30 1.92 -4.66 7.18
CA HIS A 30 3.08 -5.40 7.69
C HIS A 30 3.01 -6.91 7.41
N TYR A 31 1.83 -7.40 7.08
CA TYR A 31 1.62 -8.77 6.64
C TYR A 31 1.74 -8.85 5.11
N PRO A 32 2.81 -9.47 4.57
CA PRO A 32 2.99 -9.58 3.11
C PRO A 32 1.80 -10.20 2.39
N GLU A 33 1.04 -11.03 3.10
CA GLU A 33 -0.16 -11.69 2.60
C GLU A 33 -1.25 -10.70 2.21
N SER A 34 -1.38 -9.57 2.90
CA SER A 34 -2.41 -8.56 2.63
C SER A 34 -2.24 -7.97 1.24
N ILE A 35 -1.10 -7.35 0.97
CA ILE A 35 -0.78 -6.76 -0.33
C ILE A 35 -0.72 -7.83 -1.42
N ARG A 36 -0.16 -9.01 -1.11
CA ARG A 36 -0.09 -10.12 -2.05
C ARG A 36 -1.47 -10.62 -2.46
N THR A 37 -2.40 -10.73 -1.53
CA THR A 37 -3.76 -11.19 -1.81
C THR A 37 -4.47 -10.24 -2.75
N GLU A 38 -4.44 -8.93 -2.48
CA GLU A 38 -5.07 -7.94 -3.35
C GLU A 38 -4.41 -7.87 -4.74
N ALA A 39 -3.09 -8.00 -4.82
CA ALA A 39 -2.39 -8.09 -6.09
C ALA A 39 -2.82 -9.33 -6.91
N LEU A 40 -3.02 -10.47 -6.25
CA LEU A 40 -3.52 -11.70 -6.88
C LEU A 40 -5.00 -11.59 -7.31
N MET A 41 -5.78 -10.73 -6.65
CA MET A 41 -7.13 -10.36 -7.05
C MET A 41 -7.15 -9.37 -8.21
N GLY A 42 -5.97 -8.87 -8.61
CA GLY A 42 -5.79 -8.02 -9.79
C GLY A 42 -5.65 -6.53 -9.49
N ALA A 43 -5.43 -6.13 -8.23
CA ALA A 43 -5.20 -4.72 -7.91
C ALA A 43 -4.04 -4.13 -8.71
N ASP A 44 -4.21 -2.92 -9.21
CA ASP A 44 -3.19 -2.12 -9.89
C ASP A 44 -2.60 -1.06 -8.96
N LEU A 45 -3.42 -0.56 -8.04
CA LEU A 45 -3.07 0.38 -6.99
C LEU A 45 -3.59 -0.14 -5.64
N ILE A 46 -2.78 -0.04 -4.60
CA ILE A 46 -3.19 -0.31 -3.23
C ILE A 46 -3.11 0.98 -2.41
N LEU A 47 -4.22 1.37 -1.81
CA LEU A 47 -4.31 2.50 -0.91
C LEU A 47 -4.12 2.05 0.54
N ILE A 48 -3.29 2.78 1.29
CA ILE A 48 -2.97 2.45 2.69
C ILE A 48 -3.19 3.68 3.57
N PRO A 49 -4.37 3.86 4.16
CA PRO A 49 -4.54 4.83 5.24
C PRO A 49 -3.87 4.32 6.51
N THR A 50 -3.05 5.17 7.17
CA THR A 50 -2.27 4.78 8.33
C THR A 50 -2.04 5.93 9.32
N VAL A 51 -1.52 5.60 10.50
CA VAL A 51 -1.19 6.51 11.59
C VAL A 51 0.16 6.14 12.21
N ASN A 52 1.24 6.30 11.45
CA ASN A 52 2.60 6.05 11.93
C ASN A 52 3.12 7.24 12.75
N THR A 53 3.83 6.95 13.82
CA THR A 53 4.45 7.95 14.70
C THR A 53 5.94 8.13 14.38
N LYS A 54 6.53 9.24 14.84
CA LYS A 54 7.98 9.48 14.71
C LYS A 54 8.84 8.52 15.57
N ALA A 55 8.23 7.82 16.52
CA ALA A 55 8.91 6.80 17.32
C ALA A 55 9.10 5.47 16.57
N GLU A 56 8.41 5.29 15.45
CA GLU A 56 8.43 4.07 14.63
C GLU A 56 9.50 4.17 13.52
N PRO A 57 10.00 3.03 12.99
CA PRO A 57 11.12 3.01 12.06
C PRO A 57 10.66 3.38 10.62
N SER A 58 10.51 4.68 10.39
CA SER A 58 9.97 5.27 9.14
C SER A 58 10.70 4.78 7.88
N GLU A 59 12.04 4.67 7.93
CA GLU A 59 12.84 4.16 6.80
C GLU A 59 12.48 2.71 6.45
N MET A 60 12.29 1.86 7.47
CA MET A 60 11.88 0.47 7.26
C MET A 60 10.48 0.38 6.66
N PHE A 61 9.57 1.27 7.06
CA PHE A 61 8.23 1.33 6.50
C PHE A 61 8.24 1.76 5.04
N GLU A 62 9.09 2.69 4.64
CA GLU A 62 9.29 3.03 3.23
C GLU A 62 9.82 1.82 2.45
N TRP A 63 10.86 1.14 2.96
CA TRP A 63 11.42 -0.06 2.32
C TRP A 63 10.38 -1.18 2.18
N GLU A 64 9.58 -1.40 3.20
CA GLU A 64 8.48 -2.37 3.17
C GLU A 64 7.54 -2.13 2.00
N LEU A 65 7.06 -0.89 1.81
CA LEU A 65 6.17 -0.53 0.72
C LEU A 65 6.83 -0.69 -0.64
N ARG A 66 8.08 -0.27 -0.78
CA ARG A 66 8.85 -0.36 -2.02
C ARG A 66 9.07 -1.82 -2.44
N VAL A 67 9.44 -2.67 -1.50
CA VAL A 67 9.63 -4.11 -1.73
C VAL A 67 8.30 -4.78 -2.09
N GLN A 68 7.23 -4.46 -1.39
CA GLN A 68 5.91 -5.01 -1.67
C GLN A 68 5.39 -4.56 -3.05
N ALA A 69 5.54 -3.29 -3.41
CA ALA A 69 5.19 -2.79 -4.73
C ALA A 69 5.95 -3.53 -5.84
N PHE A 70 7.26 -3.69 -5.69
CA PHE A 70 8.11 -4.43 -6.63
C PHE A 70 7.71 -5.90 -6.75
N HIS A 71 7.53 -6.61 -5.63
CA HIS A 71 7.22 -8.04 -5.63
C HIS A 71 5.83 -8.36 -6.22
N ASN A 72 4.91 -7.41 -6.12
CA ASN A 72 3.52 -7.58 -6.55
C ASN A 72 3.22 -6.87 -7.86
N SER A 73 4.14 -6.05 -8.37
CA SER A 73 3.96 -5.21 -9.57
C SER A 73 2.69 -4.35 -9.47
N VAL A 74 2.53 -3.66 -8.35
CA VAL A 74 1.39 -2.76 -8.06
C VAL A 74 1.92 -1.39 -7.64
N PHE A 75 1.14 -0.34 -7.89
CA PHE A 75 1.36 0.94 -7.23
C PHE A 75 0.90 0.86 -5.78
N ILE A 76 1.56 1.58 -4.88
CA ILE A 76 1.13 1.73 -3.49
C ILE A 76 1.09 3.21 -3.15
N ALA A 77 -0.02 3.67 -2.60
CA ALA A 77 -0.17 5.02 -2.06
C ALA A 77 -0.54 4.95 -0.57
N MET A 78 0.40 5.31 0.29
CA MET A 78 0.17 5.39 1.74
C MET A 78 -0.08 6.84 2.15
N CYS A 79 -1.19 7.07 2.84
CA CYS A 79 -1.55 8.35 3.44
C CYS A 79 -1.40 8.25 4.96
N ASN A 80 -0.49 9.04 5.53
CA ASN A 80 -0.22 9.06 6.95
C ASN A 80 -0.68 10.37 7.59
N ARG A 81 -0.98 10.31 8.87
CA ARG A 81 -1.33 11.45 9.69
C ARG A 81 -0.10 12.32 10.03
N VAL A 82 -0.31 13.60 10.29
CA VAL A 82 0.68 14.56 10.77
C VAL A 82 0.27 15.18 12.10
N GLY A 83 1.23 15.71 12.85
CA GLY A 83 1.02 16.51 14.05
C GLY A 83 0.87 15.69 15.32
N MET A 84 0.54 16.40 16.40
CA MET A 84 0.43 15.86 17.75
C MET A 84 -1.01 15.51 18.11
N GLU A 85 -1.19 14.37 18.79
CA GLU A 85 -2.42 14.03 19.47
C GLU A 85 -2.10 13.38 20.82
N GLY A 86 -2.35 14.11 21.89
CA GLY A 86 -1.86 13.71 23.20
C GLY A 86 -0.35 13.63 23.23
N GLU A 87 0.21 12.46 23.51
CA GLU A 87 1.65 12.20 23.53
C GLU A 87 2.18 11.63 22.20
N MET A 88 1.30 11.37 21.24
CA MET A 88 1.67 10.81 19.94
C MET A 88 2.05 11.92 18.95
N ASP A 89 3.25 11.85 18.40
CA ASP A 89 3.73 12.71 17.32
C ASP A 89 3.75 11.90 16.02
N PHE A 90 2.81 12.21 15.10
CA PHE A 90 2.65 11.48 13.84
C PHE A 90 3.65 11.96 12.79
N SER A 91 4.27 11.01 12.10
CA SER A 91 5.44 11.25 11.26
C SER A 91 5.12 11.91 9.91
N GLY A 92 3.86 11.91 9.45
CA GLY A 92 3.57 12.31 8.07
C GLY A 92 4.20 11.33 7.08
N GLU A 93 5.07 11.82 6.18
CA GLU A 93 5.79 11.00 5.22
C GLU A 93 4.89 10.14 4.33
N SER A 94 3.68 10.65 4.01
CA SER A 94 2.82 10.02 2.98
C SER A 94 3.60 9.80 1.69
N ILE A 95 3.39 8.66 1.04
CA ILE A 95 4.26 8.23 -0.05
C ILE A 95 3.47 7.54 -1.18
N ILE A 96 3.90 7.77 -2.41
CA ILE A 96 3.48 7.00 -3.58
C ILE A 96 4.69 6.24 -4.13
N VAL A 97 4.52 4.95 -4.33
CA VAL A 97 5.52 4.04 -4.88
C VAL A 97 4.99 3.42 -6.17
N ASP A 98 5.83 3.37 -7.20
CA ASP A 98 5.47 2.73 -8.47
C ASP A 98 5.60 1.19 -8.42
N ALA A 99 5.09 0.54 -9.46
CA ALA A 99 5.12 -0.92 -9.58
C ALA A 99 6.52 -1.53 -9.77
N ASN A 100 7.56 -0.71 -9.88
CA ASN A 100 8.96 -1.11 -9.87
C ASN A 100 9.65 -0.89 -8.51
N GLY A 101 8.90 -0.39 -7.51
CA GLY A 101 9.41 -0.11 -6.18
C GLY A 101 10.16 1.23 -6.06
N ASN A 102 10.01 2.14 -7.03
CA ASN A 102 10.58 3.47 -6.93
C ASN A 102 9.61 4.42 -6.22
N THR A 103 10.15 5.29 -5.37
CA THR A 103 9.38 6.38 -4.79
C THR A 103 9.07 7.41 -5.88
N VAL A 104 7.78 7.58 -6.18
CA VAL A 104 7.28 8.59 -7.12
C VAL A 104 7.21 9.95 -6.43
N LEU A 105 6.69 9.95 -5.21
CA LEU A 105 6.45 11.15 -4.43
C LEU A 105 6.46 10.81 -2.94
N LYS A 106 7.07 11.67 -2.12
CA LYS A 106 7.06 11.55 -0.66
C LYS A 106 6.80 12.91 -0.02
N ALA A 107 5.88 12.94 0.94
CA ALA A 107 5.61 14.10 1.80
C ALA A 107 6.68 14.27 2.87
N ASP A 108 6.75 15.45 3.44
CA ASP A 108 7.43 15.68 4.72
C ASP A 108 6.47 15.47 5.92
N ASP A 109 6.82 15.98 7.08
CA ASP A 109 6.05 15.83 8.34
C ASP A 109 5.02 16.95 8.56
N ARG A 110 4.70 17.75 7.53
CA ARG A 110 3.74 18.86 7.61
C ARG A 110 2.43 18.51 6.92
N GLU A 111 1.37 19.20 7.32
CA GLU A 111 0.08 19.14 6.63
C GLU A 111 0.21 19.70 5.21
N GLN A 112 -0.05 18.85 4.22
CA GLN A 112 0.08 19.21 2.80
C GLN A 112 -0.79 18.31 1.92
N ILE A 113 -1.09 18.80 0.73
CA ILE A 113 -1.71 18.01 -0.33
C ILE A 113 -0.66 17.81 -1.43
N LEU A 114 -0.44 16.56 -1.81
CA LEU A 114 0.46 16.20 -2.91
C LEU A 114 -0.34 15.67 -4.08
N TYR A 115 0.13 15.96 -5.28
CA TYR A 115 -0.47 15.48 -6.53
C TYR A 115 0.56 14.73 -7.35
N ALA A 116 0.15 13.58 -7.89
CA ALA A 116 0.95 12.81 -8.84
C ALA A 116 0.03 12.21 -9.91
N ASP A 117 0.46 12.30 -11.16
CA ASP A 117 -0.16 11.59 -12.25
C ASP A 117 0.51 10.22 -12.38
N ILE A 118 -0.26 9.14 -12.29
CA ILE A 118 0.21 7.77 -12.40
C ILE A 118 -0.61 7.03 -13.47
N ASP A 119 0.07 6.21 -14.25
CA ASP A 119 -0.56 5.36 -15.24
C ASP A 119 -0.66 3.93 -14.70
N LEU A 120 -1.85 3.53 -14.24
CA LEU A 120 -2.09 2.23 -13.65
C LEU A 120 -1.95 1.06 -14.65
N ALA A 121 -2.03 1.32 -15.96
CA ALA A 121 -1.78 0.28 -16.97
C ALA A 121 -0.37 -0.29 -16.88
N GLN A 122 0.60 0.46 -16.36
CA GLN A 122 1.96 0.00 -16.14
C GLN A 122 2.05 -1.20 -15.18
N SER A 123 1.14 -1.33 -14.21
CA SER A 123 1.07 -2.52 -13.34
C SER A 123 0.89 -3.80 -14.16
N CYS A 124 -0.03 -3.77 -15.11
CA CYS A 124 -0.31 -4.91 -15.99
C CYS A 124 0.90 -5.22 -16.90
N GLU A 125 1.51 -4.20 -17.49
CA GLU A 125 2.69 -4.37 -18.34
C GLU A 125 3.87 -4.96 -17.57
N ILE A 126 4.13 -4.45 -16.36
CA ILE A 126 5.22 -4.93 -15.52
C ILE A 126 4.95 -6.37 -15.06
N ARG A 127 3.71 -6.72 -14.70
CA ARG A 127 3.33 -8.10 -14.39
C ARG A 127 3.58 -9.06 -15.55
N GLY A 128 3.37 -8.62 -16.80
CA GLY A 128 3.68 -9.40 -17.98
C GLY A 128 5.17 -9.66 -18.15
N ARG A 129 6.03 -8.67 -17.89
CA ARG A 129 7.49 -8.77 -17.98
C ARG A 129 8.15 -9.40 -16.75
N ARG A 130 7.56 -9.24 -15.58
CA ARG A 130 8.04 -9.76 -14.29
C ARG A 130 6.93 -10.56 -13.60
N PRO A 131 6.66 -11.79 -14.06
CA PRO A 131 5.46 -12.55 -13.66
C PRO A 131 5.61 -13.26 -12.30
N TYR A 132 6.16 -12.59 -11.29
CA TYR A 132 6.40 -13.17 -9.96
C TYR A 132 5.15 -13.75 -9.31
N THR A 133 4.01 -13.09 -9.49
CA THR A 133 2.74 -13.57 -8.96
C THR A 133 2.24 -14.84 -9.65
N ASN A 134 2.52 -14.99 -10.95
CA ASN A 134 2.06 -16.13 -11.76
C ASN A 134 2.96 -17.37 -11.62
N LEU A 135 4.24 -17.16 -11.27
CA LEU A 135 5.23 -18.23 -11.09
C LEU A 135 5.23 -18.86 -9.70
N ARG A 136 4.25 -18.48 -8.85
CA ARG A 136 4.14 -19.02 -7.50
C ARG A 136 3.80 -20.51 -7.52
N ARG A 137 4.52 -21.28 -6.72
CA ARG A 137 4.26 -22.70 -6.48
C ARG A 137 3.32 -22.82 -5.29
N LYS A 138 2.03 -22.68 -5.52
CA LYS A 138 0.99 -22.61 -4.47
C LYS A 138 0.99 -23.81 -3.53
N GLU A 139 1.40 -24.97 -4.05
CA GLU A 139 1.50 -26.21 -3.31
C GLU A 139 2.59 -26.23 -2.22
N LEU A 140 3.48 -25.23 -2.22
CA LEU A 140 4.59 -25.12 -1.26
C LEU A 140 4.32 -24.08 -0.15
N TYR A 141 3.22 -23.34 -0.22
CA TYR A 141 2.92 -22.27 0.71
C TYR A 141 1.68 -22.58 1.53
N VAL A 142 1.70 -22.15 2.81
CA VAL A 142 0.55 -22.29 3.72
C VAL A 142 -0.51 -21.27 3.40
#